data_e42acd772772da3158b3104c7926cb6c
#
_entry.id   e42acd772772da3158b3104c7926cb6c
#
_cell.length_a   1.000
_cell.length_b   1.000
_cell.length_c   1.000
_cell.angle_alpha   90.00
_cell.angle_beta   90.00
_cell.angle_gamma   90.00
#
_symmetry.space_group_name_H-M   'P 1'
#
loop_
_entity.id
_entity.type
_entity.pdbx_description
1 polymer ?
#
loop_
_entity_poly.entity_id
_entity_poly.type
_entity_poly.pdbx_seq_one_letter_code
_entity_poly.pdbx_strand_id
1 'polypeptide(L)'
;TMSNENNYTIWRFLKKLFEEKKIYRDVDVVPWSGRSGTSYSQMEVIEGRKLVSHKSVFVRFPIKNRENEYLLVWTTTPWTLTSNVVVAVNVNLEYVKLKSVDGSIYYFAKDNLEYQRLEKQFSEKKQWVEGVPKLKTISQIFKEHGGYEDIGLVKGSELVGLEYTGPFDDLDAQNKPGGFPFINEELEMAGITSVMHHSVIDPGKDKIGNDIV
;
A
#
# COMPACT_ATOMS: atom_id res chain seq x y z
N THR A 1 -12.15 47.53 5.06
CA THR A 1 -11.12 46.51 5.38
C THR A 1 -9.71 46.89 4.89
N MET A 2 -9.58 47.90 4.08
CA MET A 2 -8.29 48.37 3.55
C MET A 2 -7.76 49.64 4.20
N SER A 3 -8.35 50.12 5.30
CA SER A 3 -7.84 51.30 6.00
C SER A 3 -6.59 50.93 6.83
N ASN A 4 -5.73 51.92 7.04
CA ASN A 4 -4.54 51.76 7.87
C ASN A 4 -4.89 51.38 9.31
N GLU A 5 -5.96 51.94 9.88
CA GLU A 5 -6.42 51.63 11.22
C GLU A 5 -6.81 50.17 11.38
N ASN A 6 -7.48 49.59 10.38
CA ASN A 6 -7.80 48.16 10.37
C ASN A 6 -6.54 47.30 10.32
N ASN A 7 -5.60 47.66 9.45
CA ASN A 7 -4.33 46.96 9.33
C ASN A 7 -3.52 47.01 10.63
N TYR A 8 -3.43 48.18 11.27
CA TYR A 8 -2.75 48.30 12.55
C TYR A 8 -3.44 47.51 13.69
N THR A 9 -4.75 47.39 13.65
CA THR A 9 -5.51 46.58 14.61
C THR A 9 -5.18 45.08 14.42
N ILE A 10 -5.10 44.60 13.18
CA ILE A 10 -4.74 43.22 12.87
C ILE A 10 -3.30 42.96 13.33
N TRP A 11 -2.35 43.83 13.00
CA TRP A 11 -0.97 43.72 13.46
C TRP A 11 -0.82 43.70 14.98
N ARG A 12 -1.56 44.55 15.69
CA ARG A 12 -1.56 44.55 17.15
C ARG A 12 -2.09 43.27 17.74
N PHE A 13 -3.14 42.69 17.10
CA PHE A 13 -3.68 41.39 17.50
C PHE A 13 -2.65 40.25 17.28
N LEU A 14 -2.05 40.18 16.09
CA LEU A 14 -1.00 39.20 15.79
C LEU A 14 0.19 39.34 16.73
N LYS A 15 0.65 40.56 17.01
CA LYS A 15 1.74 40.82 17.95
C LYS A 15 1.42 40.26 19.34
N LYS A 16 0.20 40.48 19.85
CA LYS A 16 -0.24 39.94 21.13
C LYS A 16 -0.22 38.41 21.15
N LEU A 17 -0.71 37.76 20.09
CA LEU A 17 -0.69 36.31 19.97
C LEU A 17 0.75 35.77 19.93
N PHE A 18 1.66 36.48 19.28
CA PHE A 18 3.08 36.12 19.23
C PHE A 18 3.73 36.26 20.62
N GLU A 19 3.50 37.36 21.34
CA GLU A 19 3.96 37.58 22.70
C GLU A 19 3.44 36.51 23.69
N GLU A 20 2.20 36.04 23.47
CA GLU A 20 1.58 34.93 24.23
C GLU A 20 2.03 33.54 23.74
N LYS A 21 2.97 33.43 22.78
CA LYS A 21 3.47 32.18 22.18
C LYS A 21 2.37 31.31 21.53
N LYS A 22 1.27 31.92 21.09
CA LYS A 22 0.20 31.25 20.37
C LYS A 22 0.41 31.20 18.85
N ILE A 23 1.36 31.99 18.36
CA ILE A 23 1.84 31.97 16.98
C ILE A 23 3.32 31.67 16.99
N TYR A 24 3.72 30.67 16.23
CA TYR A 24 5.12 30.25 16.08
C TYR A 24 5.38 29.86 14.62
N ARG A 25 6.64 29.82 14.25
CA ARG A 25 7.05 29.35 12.92
C ARG A 25 7.29 27.86 12.96
N ASP A 26 6.63 27.14 12.08
CA ASP A 26 6.77 25.69 11.96
C ASP A 26 6.68 25.25 10.50
N VAL A 27 6.82 23.95 10.26
CA VAL A 27 6.63 23.30 8.95
C VAL A 27 5.44 22.36 9.04
N ASP A 28 4.68 22.30 7.96
CA ASP A 28 3.51 21.42 7.87
C ASP A 28 3.48 20.74 6.50
N VAL A 29 2.76 19.64 6.41
CA VAL A 29 2.58 18.88 5.18
C VAL A 29 1.33 19.39 4.46
N VAL A 30 1.50 19.84 3.24
CA VAL A 30 0.39 20.31 2.40
C VAL A 30 0.36 19.58 1.06
N PRO A 31 -0.82 19.28 0.51
CA PRO A 31 -0.93 18.80 -0.87
C PRO A 31 -0.39 19.85 -1.84
N TRP A 32 0.43 19.42 -2.77
CA TRP A 32 1.08 20.30 -3.75
C TRP A 32 0.71 19.92 -5.17
N SER A 33 0.37 20.91 -6.00
CA SER A 33 0.15 20.71 -7.43
C SER A 33 1.45 20.95 -8.20
N GLY A 34 2.03 19.86 -8.73
CA GLY A 34 3.18 19.98 -9.63
C GLY A 34 2.87 20.72 -10.94
N ARG A 35 1.60 20.71 -11.38
CA ARG A 35 1.16 21.38 -12.61
C ARG A 35 1.03 22.90 -12.44
N SER A 36 0.43 23.35 -11.35
CA SER A 36 0.21 24.79 -11.11
C SER A 36 1.28 25.43 -10.23
N GLY A 37 2.16 24.63 -9.61
CA GLY A 37 3.25 25.13 -8.76
C GLY A 37 2.76 25.78 -7.46
N THR A 38 1.62 25.31 -6.92
CA THR A 38 1.02 25.87 -5.72
C THR A 38 0.47 24.78 -4.77
N SER A 39 0.30 25.14 -3.51
CA SER A 39 -0.36 24.28 -2.52
C SER A 39 -1.87 24.33 -2.68
N TYR A 40 -2.53 23.26 -2.22
CA TYR A 40 -3.98 23.18 -2.10
C TYR A 40 -4.41 23.31 -0.64
N SER A 41 -5.51 24.03 -0.42
CA SER A 41 -6.22 23.99 0.85
C SER A 41 -6.97 22.67 1.01
N GLN A 42 -7.32 22.32 2.25
CA GLN A 42 -8.15 21.13 2.52
C GLN A 42 -9.50 21.18 1.79
N MET A 43 -10.10 22.35 1.68
CA MET A 43 -11.38 22.54 0.97
C MET A 43 -11.24 22.24 -0.53
N GLU A 44 -10.21 22.77 -1.16
CA GLU A 44 -9.94 22.49 -2.58
C GLU A 44 -9.68 21.00 -2.84
N VAL A 45 -9.01 20.30 -1.92
CA VAL A 45 -8.80 18.85 -2.03
C VAL A 45 -10.14 18.09 -1.93
N ILE A 46 -11.02 18.49 -1.02
CA ILE A 46 -12.33 17.86 -0.83
C ILE A 46 -13.22 18.10 -2.05
N GLU A 47 -13.33 19.36 -2.50
CA GLU A 47 -14.18 19.74 -3.63
C GLU A 47 -13.64 19.24 -4.97
N GLY A 48 -12.32 19.19 -5.10
CA GLY A 48 -11.63 18.69 -6.31
C GLY A 48 -11.59 17.18 -6.44
N ARG A 49 -12.06 16.42 -5.45
CA ARG A 49 -12.04 14.96 -5.46
C ARG A 49 -12.93 14.41 -6.58
N LYS A 50 -12.32 13.62 -7.46
CA LYS A 50 -13.02 12.96 -8.58
C LYS A 50 -12.68 11.47 -8.60
N LEU A 51 -13.65 10.68 -9.06
CA LEU A 51 -13.40 9.30 -9.42
C LEU A 51 -12.63 9.27 -10.75
N VAL A 52 -11.53 8.56 -10.75
CA VAL A 52 -10.73 8.30 -11.95
C VAL A 52 -10.54 6.79 -12.10
N SER A 53 -10.62 6.31 -13.33
CA SER A 53 -10.30 4.93 -13.64
C SER A 53 -8.80 4.81 -13.88
N HIS A 54 -8.14 3.88 -13.18
CA HIS A 54 -6.77 3.52 -13.50
C HIS A 54 -6.57 2.00 -13.32
N LYS A 55 -5.50 1.48 -13.92
CA LYS A 55 -5.19 0.05 -13.84
C LYS A 55 -4.64 -0.30 -12.48
N SER A 56 -5.14 -1.37 -11.88
CA SER A 56 -4.52 -2.05 -10.74
C SER A 56 -3.91 -3.37 -11.19
N VAL A 57 -2.96 -3.89 -10.42
CA VAL A 57 -2.19 -5.07 -10.80
C VAL A 57 -2.29 -6.13 -9.71
N PHE A 58 -2.48 -7.38 -10.12
CA PHE A 58 -2.22 -8.54 -9.29
C PHE A 58 -0.84 -9.07 -9.63
N VAL A 59 -0.01 -9.23 -8.63
CA VAL A 59 1.37 -9.71 -8.76
C VAL A 59 1.51 -11.06 -8.09
N ARG A 60 2.21 -11.97 -8.73
CA ARG A 60 2.56 -13.29 -8.19
C ARG A 60 3.97 -13.22 -7.62
N PHE A 61 4.13 -13.50 -6.34
CA PHE A 61 5.43 -13.63 -5.71
C PHE A 61 5.73 -15.12 -5.54
N PRO A 62 6.67 -15.68 -6.32
CA PRO A 62 7.02 -17.09 -6.23
C PRO A 62 7.58 -17.41 -4.83
N ILE A 63 7.03 -18.43 -4.17
CA ILE A 63 7.52 -18.90 -2.88
C ILE A 63 8.76 -19.76 -3.13
N LYS A 64 9.87 -19.44 -2.45
CA LYS A 64 11.10 -20.21 -2.56
C LYS A 64 10.90 -21.64 -2.05
N ASN A 65 11.55 -22.60 -2.68
CA ASN A 65 11.48 -24.03 -2.35
C ASN A 65 10.08 -24.66 -2.46
N ARG A 66 9.13 -23.96 -3.15
CA ARG A 66 7.80 -24.51 -3.48
C ARG A 66 7.53 -24.30 -4.96
N GLU A 67 7.41 -25.38 -5.67
CA GLU A 67 7.19 -25.33 -7.13
C GLU A 67 5.74 -24.92 -7.42
N ASN A 68 5.57 -23.93 -8.29
CA ASN A 68 4.27 -23.37 -8.72
C ASN A 68 3.38 -22.84 -7.58
N GLU A 69 3.95 -22.43 -6.45
CA GLU A 69 3.23 -21.78 -5.35
C GLU A 69 3.57 -20.29 -5.26
N TYR A 70 2.56 -19.44 -5.11
CA TYR A 70 2.69 -17.99 -5.20
C TYR A 70 1.89 -17.29 -4.11
N LEU A 71 2.45 -16.21 -3.54
CA LEU A 71 1.64 -15.21 -2.84
C LEU A 71 1.00 -14.30 -3.88
N LEU A 72 -0.32 -14.11 -3.82
CA LEU A 72 -1.04 -13.20 -4.71
C LEU A 72 -1.26 -11.86 -4.02
N VAL A 73 -0.60 -10.84 -4.54
CA VAL A 73 -0.63 -9.48 -3.99
C VAL A 73 -1.33 -8.54 -4.96
N TRP A 74 -2.22 -7.71 -4.48
CA TRP A 74 -2.89 -6.68 -5.27
C TRP A 74 -2.38 -5.29 -4.91
N THR A 75 -2.11 -4.48 -5.94
CA THR A 75 -1.68 -3.09 -5.76
C THR A 75 -2.33 -2.15 -6.76
N THR A 76 -2.64 -0.94 -6.31
CA THR A 76 -3.04 0.19 -7.15
C THR A 76 -1.86 1.05 -7.55
N THR A 77 -0.69 0.81 -6.95
CA THR A 77 0.53 1.62 -7.10
C THR A 77 1.71 0.73 -7.53
N PRO A 78 1.69 0.16 -8.75
CA PRO A 78 2.68 -0.85 -9.18
C PRO A 78 4.13 -0.33 -9.22
N TRP A 79 4.34 0.97 -9.30
CA TRP A 79 5.68 1.58 -9.25
C TRP A 79 6.38 1.43 -7.89
N THR A 80 5.63 1.09 -6.82
CA THR A 80 6.21 0.81 -5.50
C THR A 80 6.80 -0.60 -5.37
N LEU A 81 6.53 -1.47 -6.32
CA LEU A 81 7.03 -2.86 -6.32
C LEU A 81 8.57 -2.95 -6.39
N THR A 82 9.23 -1.95 -6.97
CA THR A 82 10.70 -1.86 -7.00
C THR A 82 11.32 -1.68 -5.63
N SER A 83 10.53 -1.28 -4.63
CA SER A 83 10.94 -1.09 -3.24
C SER A 83 10.26 -2.11 -2.31
N ASN A 84 9.82 -3.25 -2.85
CA ASN A 84 9.24 -4.31 -2.03
C ASN A 84 10.31 -4.89 -1.11
N VAL A 85 9.98 -5.03 0.16
CA VAL A 85 10.88 -5.57 1.19
C VAL A 85 10.31 -6.86 1.78
N VAL A 86 9.04 -6.83 2.20
CA VAL A 86 8.37 -7.95 2.87
C VAL A 86 6.92 -8.06 2.44
N VAL A 87 6.32 -9.21 2.65
CA VAL A 87 4.87 -9.40 2.64
C VAL A 87 4.40 -9.58 4.08
N ALA A 88 3.49 -8.73 4.51
CA ALA A 88 2.89 -8.80 5.84
C ALA A 88 1.60 -9.63 5.80
N VAL A 89 1.41 -10.50 6.81
CA VAL A 89 0.19 -11.30 7.00
C VAL A 89 -0.30 -11.16 8.43
N ASN A 90 -1.60 -11.22 8.63
CA ASN A 90 -2.15 -11.34 9.97
C ASN A 90 -2.21 -12.83 10.35
N VAL A 91 -1.53 -13.21 11.41
CA VAL A 91 -1.41 -14.62 11.88
C VAL A 91 -2.74 -15.26 12.23
N ASN A 92 -3.73 -14.47 12.60
CA ASN A 92 -5.04 -14.95 13.03
C ASN A 92 -6.05 -15.12 11.89
N LEU A 93 -5.78 -14.53 10.72
CA LEU A 93 -6.66 -14.63 9.56
C LEU A 93 -6.46 -15.94 8.79
N GLU A 94 -7.53 -16.34 8.10
CA GLU A 94 -7.51 -17.45 7.16
C GLU A 94 -7.13 -16.96 5.75
N TYR A 95 -6.27 -17.72 5.11
CA TYR A 95 -5.84 -17.53 3.73
C TYR A 95 -6.30 -18.70 2.88
N VAL A 96 -6.86 -18.42 1.71
CA VAL A 96 -7.20 -19.48 0.76
C VAL A 96 -5.93 -20.07 0.15
N LYS A 97 -5.98 -21.36 -0.10
CA LYS A 97 -5.05 -22.09 -0.96
C LYS A 97 -5.82 -22.46 -2.22
N LEU A 98 -5.60 -21.73 -3.28
CA LEU A 98 -6.38 -21.82 -4.51
C LEU A 98 -5.52 -22.36 -5.64
N LYS A 99 -5.97 -23.43 -6.30
CA LYS A 99 -5.28 -24.02 -7.44
C LYS A 99 -5.96 -23.58 -8.74
N SER A 100 -5.19 -22.95 -9.62
CA SER A 100 -5.63 -22.58 -10.96
C SER A 100 -5.54 -23.77 -11.93
N VAL A 101 -6.21 -23.65 -13.07
CA VAL A 101 -6.19 -24.70 -14.13
C VAL A 101 -4.81 -24.98 -14.69
N ASP A 102 -3.88 -24.01 -14.64
CA ASP A 102 -2.47 -24.18 -15.04
C ASP A 102 -1.63 -24.93 -14.01
N GLY A 103 -2.23 -25.36 -12.90
CA GLY A 103 -1.57 -26.06 -11.81
C GLY A 103 -0.92 -25.14 -10.76
N SER A 104 -0.91 -23.82 -10.99
CA SER A 104 -0.38 -22.83 -10.04
C SER A 104 -1.24 -22.73 -8.79
N ILE A 105 -0.60 -22.62 -7.64
CA ILE A 105 -1.27 -22.48 -6.34
C ILE A 105 -1.06 -21.05 -5.83
N TYR A 106 -2.12 -20.42 -5.38
CA TYR A 106 -2.12 -19.04 -4.91
C TYR A 106 -2.57 -18.92 -3.46
N TYR A 107 -1.87 -18.09 -2.69
CA TYR A 107 -2.20 -17.75 -1.31
C TYR A 107 -2.57 -16.28 -1.21
N PHE A 108 -3.73 -15.98 -0.63
CA PHE A 108 -4.20 -14.62 -0.30
C PHE A 108 -5.32 -14.69 0.74
N ALA A 109 -5.61 -13.57 1.43
CA ALA A 109 -6.63 -13.55 2.47
C ALA A 109 -8.00 -13.97 1.93
N LYS A 110 -8.66 -14.88 2.66
CA LYS A 110 -9.93 -15.53 2.28
C LYS A 110 -11.03 -14.52 1.90
N ASP A 111 -11.17 -13.46 2.71
CA ASP A 111 -12.21 -12.46 2.49
C ASP A 111 -12.04 -11.68 1.18
N ASN A 112 -10.85 -11.70 0.59
CA ASN A 112 -10.59 -11.06 -0.69
C ASN A 112 -11.09 -11.84 -1.91
N LEU A 113 -11.44 -13.12 -1.77
CA LEU A 113 -11.87 -13.96 -2.90
C LEU A 113 -13.12 -13.42 -3.59
N GLU A 114 -14.13 -13.03 -2.80
CA GLU A 114 -15.39 -12.47 -3.32
C GLU A 114 -15.54 -10.96 -3.00
N TYR A 115 -14.46 -10.31 -2.53
CA TYR A 115 -14.52 -8.91 -2.20
C TYR A 115 -14.62 -8.04 -3.46
N GLN A 116 -15.69 -7.27 -3.55
CA GLN A 116 -15.89 -6.28 -4.60
C GLN A 116 -15.23 -4.96 -4.19
N ARG A 117 -14.03 -4.72 -4.71
CA ARG A 117 -13.25 -3.52 -4.42
C ARG A 117 -14.01 -2.28 -4.88
N LEU A 118 -14.20 -1.32 -4.00
CA LEU A 118 -14.83 -0.01 -4.24
C LEU A 118 -16.37 0.01 -4.30
N GLU A 119 -17.08 -1.08 -4.63
CA GLU A 119 -18.55 -1.00 -4.77
C GLU A 119 -19.23 -0.57 -3.47
N LYS A 120 -18.82 -1.14 -2.33
CA LYS A 120 -19.43 -0.84 -1.03
C LYS A 120 -19.19 0.61 -0.59
N GLN A 121 -17.99 1.13 -0.79
CA GLN A 121 -17.66 2.51 -0.43
C GLN A 121 -18.38 3.56 -1.28
N PHE A 122 -18.75 3.22 -2.51
CA PHE A 122 -19.45 4.13 -3.42
C PHE A 122 -20.96 4.03 -3.30
N SER A 123 -21.52 2.83 -3.10
CA SER A 123 -22.95 2.65 -2.88
C SER A 123 -23.42 3.34 -1.61
N GLU A 124 -22.65 3.28 -0.53
CA GLU A 124 -22.95 3.94 0.73
C GLU A 124 -22.89 5.47 0.65
N LYS A 125 -22.06 6.02 -0.22
CA LYS A 125 -21.85 7.49 -0.33
C LYS A 125 -22.63 8.17 -1.44
N LYS A 126 -23.49 7.45 -2.18
CA LYS A 126 -24.21 7.96 -3.37
C LYS A 126 -23.29 8.66 -4.39
N GLN A 127 -22.03 8.27 -4.46
CA GLN A 127 -21.01 8.88 -5.32
C GLN A 127 -20.70 8.02 -6.56
N TRP A 128 -21.56 7.06 -6.87
CA TRP A 128 -21.40 6.27 -8.07
C TRP A 128 -21.56 7.18 -9.30
N VAL A 129 -20.56 7.18 -10.15
CA VAL A 129 -20.61 7.86 -11.44
C VAL A 129 -21.01 6.82 -12.49
N GLU A 130 -22.09 7.09 -13.24
CA GLU A 130 -22.52 6.26 -14.35
C GLU A 130 -21.37 6.05 -15.35
N GLY A 131 -21.19 4.81 -15.78
CA GLY A 131 -20.10 4.45 -16.70
C GLY A 131 -18.79 3.99 -16.04
N VAL A 132 -18.67 4.04 -14.70
CA VAL A 132 -17.51 3.42 -14.01
C VAL A 132 -17.70 1.90 -13.98
N PRO A 133 -16.77 1.11 -14.56
CA PRO A 133 -16.92 -0.34 -14.60
C PRO A 133 -16.85 -0.93 -13.19
N LYS A 134 -17.69 -1.91 -12.92
CA LYS A 134 -17.59 -2.70 -11.68
C LYS A 134 -16.29 -3.49 -11.70
N LEU A 135 -15.53 -3.40 -10.61
CA LEU A 135 -14.32 -4.20 -10.46
C LEU A 135 -14.68 -5.66 -10.22
N LYS A 136 -14.04 -6.55 -10.96
CA LYS A 136 -14.21 -7.98 -10.79
C LYS A 136 -13.64 -8.47 -9.47
N THR A 137 -14.29 -9.45 -8.85
CA THR A 137 -13.73 -10.19 -7.73
C THR A 137 -12.56 -11.07 -8.20
N ILE A 138 -11.72 -11.52 -7.29
CA ILE A 138 -10.65 -12.47 -7.60
C ILE A 138 -11.26 -13.76 -8.18
N SER A 139 -12.34 -14.25 -7.58
CA SER A 139 -13.08 -15.41 -8.07
C SER A 139 -13.52 -15.27 -9.53
N GLN A 140 -14.07 -14.10 -9.89
CA GLN A 140 -14.48 -13.83 -11.28
C GLN A 140 -13.29 -13.81 -12.24
N ILE A 141 -12.17 -13.22 -11.83
CA ILE A 141 -10.94 -13.19 -12.63
C ILE A 141 -10.44 -14.62 -12.91
N PHE A 142 -10.35 -15.47 -11.88
CA PHE A 142 -9.93 -16.85 -12.06
C PHE A 142 -10.90 -17.65 -12.93
N LYS A 143 -12.21 -17.45 -12.79
CA LYS A 143 -13.23 -18.10 -13.65
C LYS A 143 -13.05 -17.74 -15.13
N GLU A 144 -12.70 -16.51 -15.45
CA GLU A 144 -12.42 -16.07 -16.81
C GLU A 144 -11.13 -16.66 -17.38
N HIS A 145 -10.17 -17.00 -16.54
CA HIS A 145 -8.93 -17.66 -16.91
C HIS A 145 -8.98 -19.19 -16.86
N GLY A 146 -10.18 -19.77 -16.90
CA GLY A 146 -10.39 -21.21 -16.99
C GLY A 146 -10.88 -21.87 -15.69
N GLY A 147 -10.97 -21.12 -14.61
CA GLY A 147 -11.47 -21.61 -13.33
C GLY A 147 -10.39 -21.88 -12.29
N TYR A 148 -10.83 -22.34 -11.15
CA TYR A 148 -9.98 -22.69 -10.02
C TYR A 148 -10.62 -23.75 -9.15
N GLU A 149 -9.79 -24.41 -8.37
CA GLU A 149 -10.18 -25.35 -7.31
C GLU A 149 -9.73 -24.76 -5.96
N ASP A 150 -10.66 -24.70 -5.01
CA ASP A 150 -10.34 -24.39 -3.60
C ASP A 150 -9.79 -25.67 -2.96
N ILE A 151 -8.50 -25.68 -2.69
CA ILE A 151 -7.80 -26.86 -2.13
C ILE A 151 -7.57 -26.74 -0.63
N GLY A 152 -8.13 -25.70 0.03
CA GLY A 152 -8.16 -25.57 1.47
C GLY A 152 -7.80 -24.17 1.98
N LEU A 153 -7.73 -24.08 3.28
CA LEU A 153 -7.39 -22.88 4.03
C LEU A 153 -6.11 -23.11 4.84
N VAL A 154 -5.31 -22.05 4.97
CA VAL A 154 -4.16 -22.01 5.86
C VAL A 154 -4.28 -20.79 6.78
N LYS A 155 -3.75 -20.87 7.99
CA LYS A 155 -3.67 -19.69 8.86
C LYS A 155 -2.49 -18.82 8.47
N GLY A 156 -2.60 -17.52 8.71
CA GLY A 156 -1.48 -16.60 8.49
C GLY A 156 -0.22 -17.01 9.24
N SER A 157 -0.36 -17.62 10.43
CA SER A 157 0.76 -18.17 11.18
C SER A 157 1.58 -19.24 10.43
N GLU A 158 0.97 -19.96 9.49
CA GLU A 158 1.64 -20.97 8.66
C GLU A 158 2.39 -20.35 7.47
N LEU A 159 2.05 -19.10 7.11
CA LEU A 159 2.71 -18.37 6.05
C LEU A 159 3.91 -17.57 6.54
N VAL A 160 3.96 -17.22 7.83
CA VAL A 160 5.09 -16.48 8.43
C VAL A 160 6.38 -17.29 8.29
N GLY A 161 7.43 -16.61 7.86
CA GLY A 161 8.74 -17.22 7.63
C GLY A 161 8.93 -17.83 6.24
N LEU A 162 7.89 -17.87 5.40
CA LEU A 162 8.07 -18.27 4.00
C LEU A 162 8.92 -17.21 3.28
N GLU A 163 9.90 -17.65 2.56
CA GLU A 163 10.69 -16.81 1.66
C GLU A 163 10.09 -16.80 0.26
N TYR A 164 10.21 -15.67 -0.42
CA TYR A 164 9.74 -15.52 -1.80
C TYR A 164 10.76 -14.77 -2.65
N THR A 165 10.62 -14.86 -3.96
CA THR A 165 11.38 -14.05 -4.91
C THR A 165 10.64 -12.72 -5.10
N GLY A 166 11.32 -11.62 -4.81
CA GLY A 166 10.77 -10.28 -4.97
C GLY A 166 10.60 -9.89 -6.44
N PRO A 167 9.71 -8.94 -6.72
CA PRO A 167 9.60 -8.39 -8.06
C PRO A 167 10.89 -7.65 -8.41
N PHE A 168 11.40 -7.91 -9.61
CA PHE A 168 12.62 -7.28 -10.16
C PHE A 168 13.96 -7.71 -9.53
N ASP A 169 14.01 -8.75 -8.70
CA ASP A 169 15.27 -9.27 -8.11
C ASP A 169 16.26 -9.75 -9.17
N ASP A 170 15.78 -10.13 -10.35
CA ASP A 170 16.55 -10.59 -11.50
C ASP A 170 17.19 -9.46 -12.33
N LEU A 171 16.88 -8.19 -12.02
CA LEU A 171 17.45 -7.08 -12.75
C LEU A 171 18.89 -6.77 -12.31
N ASP A 172 19.76 -6.51 -13.27
CA ASP A 172 21.15 -6.11 -13.01
C ASP A 172 21.27 -4.90 -12.08
N ALA A 173 20.30 -3.99 -12.10
CA ALA A 173 20.27 -2.82 -11.23
C ALA A 173 20.22 -3.20 -9.75
N GLN A 174 19.66 -4.35 -9.39
CA GLN A 174 19.56 -4.84 -8.01
C GLN A 174 20.92 -5.33 -7.46
N ASN A 175 21.85 -5.68 -8.35
CA ASN A 175 23.17 -6.20 -8.01
C ASN A 175 24.28 -5.13 -8.03
N LYS A 176 23.92 -3.86 -8.21
CA LYS A 176 24.87 -2.72 -8.24
C LYS A 176 24.85 -1.92 -6.94
N PRO A 177 25.94 -1.19 -6.62
CA PRO A 177 25.92 -0.25 -5.50
C PRO A 177 24.72 0.70 -5.58
N GLY A 178 23.90 0.78 -4.51
CA GLY A 178 22.64 1.48 -4.49
C GLY A 178 21.44 0.68 -5.02
N GLY A 179 21.65 -0.50 -5.59
CA GLY A 179 20.62 -1.49 -5.86
C GLY A 179 20.30 -2.33 -4.62
N PHE A 180 19.38 -3.25 -4.79
CA PHE A 180 18.98 -4.16 -3.72
C PHE A 180 19.50 -5.60 -4.03
N PRO A 181 20.08 -6.33 -3.06
CA PRO A 181 20.40 -5.95 -1.68
C PRO A 181 21.68 -5.08 -1.59
N PHE A 182 21.57 -3.92 -0.98
CA PHE A 182 22.73 -3.08 -0.70
C PHE A 182 23.33 -3.44 0.65
N ILE A 183 24.59 -3.85 0.63
CA ILE A 183 25.40 -4.09 1.84
C ILE A 183 26.60 -3.18 1.78
N ASN A 184 26.80 -2.41 2.82
CA ASN A 184 28.02 -1.69 3.03
C ASN A 184 28.81 -2.35 4.19
N GLU A 185 30.09 -2.06 4.27
CA GLU A 185 30.99 -2.57 5.31
C GLU A 185 30.49 -2.25 6.74
N GLU A 186 29.76 -1.15 6.93
CA GLU A 186 29.22 -0.76 8.24
C GLU A 186 28.08 -1.71 8.68
N LEU A 187 27.25 -2.16 7.77
CA LEU A 187 26.19 -3.12 8.04
C LEU A 187 26.76 -4.52 8.32
N GLU A 188 27.82 -4.90 7.60
CA GLU A 188 28.53 -6.15 7.86
C GLU A 188 29.20 -6.16 9.24
N MET A 189 29.85 -5.04 9.64
CA MET A 189 30.42 -4.89 10.97
C MET A 189 29.36 -4.88 12.09
N ALA A 190 28.15 -4.44 11.80
CA ALA A 190 27.02 -4.52 12.71
C ALA A 190 26.37 -5.92 12.79
N GLY A 191 26.95 -6.91 12.09
CA GLY A 191 26.41 -8.27 12.04
C GLY A 191 25.18 -8.43 11.16
N ILE A 192 24.88 -7.42 10.39
CA ILE A 192 23.80 -7.48 9.38
C ILE A 192 24.43 -8.08 8.12
N THR A 193 24.49 -9.40 8.11
CA THR A 193 24.92 -10.12 6.92
C THR A 193 23.81 -10.06 5.88
N SER A 194 24.15 -9.44 4.86
CA SER A 194 23.59 -9.29 3.56
C SER A 194 22.73 -10.42 3.02
N VAL A 195 21.84 -10.04 2.38
CA VAL A 195 20.77 -10.50 1.52
C VAL A 195 19.48 -10.23 2.25
N MET A 196 18.83 -9.13 1.91
CA MET A 196 17.44 -9.00 2.30
C MET A 196 16.71 -10.16 1.64
N HIS A 197 16.45 -11.20 2.42
CA HIS A 197 15.56 -12.26 2.01
C HIS A 197 14.16 -11.70 2.10
N HIS A 198 13.48 -11.58 0.98
CA HIS A 198 12.06 -11.30 0.99
C HIS A 198 11.36 -12.41 1.76
N SER A 199 10.73 -12.07 2.87
CA SER A 199 10.04 -13.03 3.72
C SER A 199 8.64 -12.55 4.08
N VAL A 200 7.79 -13.50 4.42
CA VAL A 200 6.47 -13.22 4.99
C VAL A 200 6.62 -12.97 6.48
N ILE A 201 6.12 -11.84 6.95
CA ILE A 201 6.20 -11.45 8.35
C ILE A 201 4.82 -11.27 8.98
N ASP A 202 4.74 -11.39 10.30
CA ASP A 202 3.66 -10.84 11.10
C ASP A 202 4.09 -9.47 11.61
N PRO A 203 3.44 -8.37 11.19
CA PRO A 203 3.79 -7.02 11.64
C PRO A 203 3.36 -6.78 13.10
N GLY A 204 2.60 -7.71 13.71
CA GLY A 204 2.13 -7.58 15.08
C GLY A 204 1.02 -6.54 15.25
N LYS A 205 1.03 -5.88 16.42
CA LYS A 205 0.03 -4.89 16.79
C LYS A 205 0.65 -3.50 16.92
N ASP A 206 -0.16 -2.49 16.63
CA ASP A 206 0.21 -1.09 16.88
C ASP A 206 0.28 -0.77 18.39
N LYS A 207 0.68 0.46 18.73
CA LYS A 207 0.83 0.91 20.12
C LYS A 207 -0.49 0.92 20.91
N ILE A 208 -1.63 0.85 20.24
CA ILE A 208 -2.97 0.83 20.83
C ILE A 208 -3.64 -0.55 20.74
N GLY A 209 -2.92 -1.56 20.24
CA GLY A 209 -3.33 -2.96 20.25
C GLY A 209 -4.12 -3.42 19.04
N ASN A 210 -4.23 -2.61 17.98
CA ASN A 210 -4.83 -3.02 16.70
C ASN A 210 -3.83 -3.81 15.86
N ASP A 211 -4.31 -4.77 15.09
CA ASP A 211 -3.49 -5.48 14.11
C ASP A 211 -3.03 -4.50 13.01
N ILE A 212 -1.76 -4.56 12.64
CA ILE A 212 -1.15 -3.61 11.69
C ILE A 212 -1.46 -3.96 10.23
N VAL A 213 -2.04 -5.14 9.95
CA VAL A 213 -2.39 -5.59 8.58
C VAL A 213 -3.84 -5.33 8.27
#